data_aa5cb8c1b3823112b678174aeb0cfbec
#
_entry.id   aa5cb8c1b3823112b678174aeb0cfbec
#
_cell.length_a   1.000
_cell.length_b   1.000
_cell.length_c   1.000
_cell.angle_alpha   90.00
_cell.angle_beta   90.00
_cell.angle_gamma   90.00
#
_symmetry.space_group_name_H-M   'P 1'
#
loop_
_entity.id
_entity.type
_entity.pdbx_description
1 polymer ?
#
loop_
_entity_poly.entity_id
_entity_poly.type
_entity_poly.pdbx_seq_one_letter_code
_entity_poly.pdbx_strand_id
1 'polypeptide(L)'
;SLLAAMENAGKELEDAELKASLKDAGIGTPATRAAIIETLFARQYIVREKKNLVPTDKGLAVYGIVKDKKIADVEMTGMWETALAKIEAGSMDADMFRKGIEVYAAQITAELLSVQLSIANGETCSCPKCNNGRILFYPKVAKCSNVDCTLTIFRNKCDKQLSDKQIV
;
A
#
# COMPACT_ATOMS: atom_id res chain seq x y z
N SER A 1 -2.60 -13.73 15.78
CA SER A 1 -1.53 -12.78 15.46
C SER A 1 -1.49 -12.50 13.95
N LEU A 2 -0.85 -11.39 13.52
CA LEU A 2 -0.71 -11.07 12.09
C LEU A 2 0.01 -12.18 11.32
N LEU A 3 1.06 -12.76 11.88
CA LEU A 3 1.76 -13.90 11.29
C LEU A 3 0.82 -15.09 11.05
N ALA A 4 -0.01 -15.43 12.03
CA ALA A 4 -0.98 -16.52 11.87
C ALA A 4 -2.05 -16.20 10.80
N ALA A 5 -2.46 -14.94 10.67
CA ALA A 5 -3.38 -14.51 9.60
C ALA A 5 -2.73 -14.66 8.21
N MET A 6 -1.47 -14.23 8.06
CA MET A 6 -0.72 -14.40 6.81
C MET A 6 -0.57 -15.88 6.43
N GLU A 7 -0.28 -16.74 7.41
CA GLU A 7 -0.12 -18.19 7.20
C GLU A 7 -1.43 -18.87 6.79
N ASN A 8 -2.54 -18.41 7.31
CA ASN A 8 -3.84 -19.03 7.09
C ASN A 8 -4.70 -18.29 6.05
N ALA A 9 -4.15 -17.32 5.32
CA ALA A 9 -4.90 -16.47 4.40
C ALA A 9 -5.68 -17.25 3.31
N GLY A 10 -5.16 -18.40 2.87
CA GLY A 10 -5.85 -19.24 1.89
C GLY A 10 -7.02 -20.08 2.42
N LYS A 11 -7.24 -20.13 3.75
CA LYS A 11 -8.30 -20.99 4.31
C LYS A 11 -9.71 -20.47 4.04
N GLU A 12 -9.85 -19.17 3.79
CA GLU A 12 -11.13 -18.51 3.54
C GLU A 12 -11.57 -18.58 2.07
N LEU A 13 -10.70 -19.08 1.17
CA LEU A 13 -11.04 -19.24 -0.25
C LEU A 13 -12.06 -20.35 -0.45
N GLU A 14 -13.03 -20.11 -1.32
CA GLU A 14 -14.07 -21.09 -1.68
C GLU A 14 -13.55 -22.10 -2.71
N ASP A 15 -12.72 -21.64 -3.66
CA ASP A 15 -12.14 -22.47 -4.71
C ASP A 15 -11.12 -23.48 -4.15
N ALA A 16 -11.34 -24.77 -4.42
CA ALA A 16 -10.53 -25.85 -3.88
C ALA A 16 -9.09 -25.87 -4.46
N GLU A 17 -8.90 -25.51 -5.74
CA GLU A 17 -7.59 -25.46 -6.41
C GLU A 17 -6.76 -24.30 -5.85
N LEU A 18 -7.36 -23.12 -5.75
CA LEU A 18 -6.73 -21.93 -5.17
C LEU A 18 -6.41 -22.12 -3.67
N LYS A 19 -7.34 -22.76 -2.94
CA LYS A 19 -7.12 -23.12 -1.54
C LYS A 19 -5.96 -24.09 -1.36
N ALA A 20 -5.82 -25.06 -2.25
CA ALA A 20 -4.71 -26.02 -2.22
C ALA A 20 -3.37 -25.33 -2.54
N SER A 21 -3.30 -24.42 -3.51
CA SER A 21 -2.08 -23.69 -3.87
C SER A 21 -1.58 -22.77 -2.76
N LEU A 22 -2.48 -22.21 -1.93
CA LEU A 22 -2.14 -21.36 -0.79
C LEU A 22 -2.03 -22.11 0.54
N LYS A 23 -2.38 -23.41 0.60
CA LYS A 23 -2.42 -24.16 1.85
C LYS A 23 -1.08 -24.21 2.58
N ASP A 24 0.01 -24.33 1.83
CA ASP A 24 1.36 -24.45 2.37
C ASP A 24 2.17 -23.15 2.31
N ALA A 25 1.75 -22.19 1.48
CA ALA A 25 2.45 -20.92 1.30
C ALA A 25 1.83 -19.76 2.10
N GLY A 26 0.51 -19.62 2.11
CA GLY A 26 -0.16 -18.43 2.67
C GLY A 26 0.26 -17.15 1.94
N ILE A 27 0.23 -16.01 2.65
CA ILE A 27 0.81 -14.76 2.15
C ILE A 27 2.25 -14.65 2.66
N GLY A 28 3.20 -14.67 1.75
CA GLY A 28 4.63 -14.76 2.05
C GLY A 28 5.06 -16.13 2.59
N THR A 29 6.33 -16.43 2.46
CA THR A 29 6.93 -17.64 3.04
C THR A 29 7.29 -17.42 4.51
N PRO A 30 7.54 -18.46 5.32
CA PRO A 30 8.04 -18.32 6.68
C PRO A 30 9.27 -17.40 6.77
N ALA A 31 10.17 -17.47 5.80
CA ALA A 31 11.39 -16.65 5.75
C ALA A 31 11.12 -15.17 5.45
N THR A 32 10.08 -14.84 4.69
CA THR A 32 9.82 -13.48 4.20
C THR A 32 8.79 -12.73 5.04
N ARG A 33 7.92 -13.41 5.79
CA ARG A 33 6.84 -12.76 6.58
C ARG A 33 7.35 -11.73 7.57
N ALA A 34 8.46 -12.03 8.27
CA ALA A 34 9.06 -11.07 9.20
C ALA A 34 9.50 -9.79 8.49
N ALA A 35 10.19 -9.91 7.35
CA ALA A 35 10.65 -8.78 6.55
C ALA A 35 9.48 -7.95 5.99
N ILE A 36 8.36 -8.58 5.61
CA ILE A 36 7.13 -7.90 5.19
C ILE A 36 6.60 -7.03 6.34
N ILE A 37 6.49 -7.59 7.54
CA ILE A 37 5.99 -6.85 8.73
C ILE A 37 6.93 -5.68 9.06
N GLU A 38 8.25 -5.88 9.05
CA GLU A 38 9.23 -4.81 9.26
C GLU A 38 9.10 -3.71 8.20
N THR A 39 8.79 -4.05 6.95
CA THR A 39 8.52 -3.08 5.90
C THR A 39 7.28 -2.23 6.21
N LEU A 40 6.22 -2.81 6.78
CA LEU A 40 5.04 -2.06 7.21
C LEU A 40 5.37 -1.07 8.32
N PHE A 41 6.24 -1.44 9.28
CA PHE A 41 6.75 -0.52 10.30
C PHE A 41 7.61 0.59 9.70
N ALA A 42 8.59 0.25 8.85
CA ALA A 42 9.48 1.20 8.22
C ALA A 42 8.72 2.24 7.38
N ARG A 43 7.64 1.83 6.73
CA ARG A 43 6.75 2.71 5.97
C ARG A 43 5.73 3.44 6.83
N GLN A 44 5.70 3.17 8.13
CA GLN A 44 4.75 3.77 9.07
C GLN A 44 3.28 3.47 8.72
N TYR A 45 2.99 2.29 8.21
CA TYR A 45 1.62 1.84 7.98
C TYR A 45 1.00 1.24 9.23
N ILE A 46 1.85 0.67 10.10
CA ILE A 46 1.47 0.15 11.42
C ILE A 46 2.46 0.65 12.48
N VAL A 47 2.01 0.71 13.71
CA VAL A 47 2.81 0.99 14.90
C VAL A 47 2.56 -0.07 15.96
N ARG A 48 3.51 -0.19 16.89
CA ARG A 48 3.35 -1.08 18.05
C ARG A 48 2.88 -0.28 19.26
N GLU A 49 1.72 -0.64 19.77
CA GLU A 49 1.19 -0.11 21.02
C GLU A 49 1.17 -1.24 22.05
N LYS A 50 2.11 -1.22 23.01
CA LYS A 50 2.34 -2.29 23.98
C LYS A 50 2.56 -3.64 23.29
N LYS A 51 1.59 -4.56 23.35
CA LYS A 51 1.63 -5.89 22.70
C LYS A 51 0.84 -5.98 21.40
N ASN A 52 0.18 -4.89 20.99
CA ASN A 52 -0.69 -4.87 19.82
C ASN A 52 0.00 -4.18 18.63
N LEU A 53 -0.36 -4.60 17.43
CA LEU A 53 -0.09 -3.90 16.19
C LEU A 53 -1.32 -3.06 15.84
N VAL A 54 -1.13 -1.76 15.66
CA VAL A 54 -2.22 -0.82 15.38
C VAL A 54 -1.93 -0.15 14.05
N PRO A 55 -2.91 -0.07 13.13
CA PRO A 55 -2.76 0.67 11.89
C PRO A 55 -2.68 2.17 12.18
N THR A 56 -1.86 2.88 11.41
CA THR A 56 -1.81 4.35 11.42
C THR A 56 -2.84 4.92 10.45
N ASP A 57 -3.14 6.23 10.56
CA ASP A 57 -3.99 6.92 9.57
C ASP A 57 -3.46 6.77 8.15
N LYS A 58 -2.14 6.80 7.98
CA LYS A 58 -1.48 6.52 6.70
C LYS A 58 -1.74 5.08 6.22
N GLY A 59 -1.65 4.11 7.12
CA GLY A 59 -1.96 2.71 6.81
C GLY A 59 -3.41 2.52 6.40
N LEU A 60 -4.34 3.13 7.13
CA LEU A 60 -5.77 3.09 6.80
C LEU A 60 -6.09 3.79 5.49
N ALA A 61 -5.43 4.91 5.18
CA ALA A 61 -5.59 5.59 3.89
C ALA A 61 -5.13 4.72 2.72
N VAL A 62 -3.96 4.06 2.84
CA VAL A 62 -3.47 3.11 1.82
C VAL A 62 -4.42 1.93 1.68
N TYR A 63 -4.87 1.35 2.79
CA TYR A 63 -5.85 0.26 2.77
C TYR A 63 -7.15 0.68 2.06
N GLY A 64 -7.68 1.86 2.34
CA GLY A 64 -8.88 2.39 1.69
C GLY A 64 -8.76 2.50 0.17
N ILE A 65 -7.54 2.67 -0.37
CA ILE A 65 -7.29 2.73 -1.82
C ILE A 65 -7.21 1.34 -2.45
N VAL A 66 -6.58 0.39 -1.74
CA VAL A 66 -6.25 -0.90 -2.35
C VAL A 66 -7.25 -2.01 -2.03
N LYS A 67 -8.06 -1.88 -0.98
CA LYS A 67 -8.96 -2.94 -0.46
C LYS A 67 -9.90 -3.55 -1.50
N ASP A 68 -10.37 -2.74 -2.45
CA ASP A 68 -11.31 -3.15 -3.50
C ASP A 68 -10.59 -3.47 -4.84
N LYS A 69 -9.26 -3.56 -4.82
CA LYS A 69 -8.44 -3.85 -6.00
C LYS A 69 -7.89 -5.27 -5.93
N LYS A 70 -7.77 -5.89 -7.09
CA LYS A 70 -7.22 -7.26 -7.22
C LYS A 70 -5.84 -7.44 -6.58
N ILE A 71 -5.03 -6.38 -6.48
CA ILE A 71 -3.71 -6.44 -5.84
C ILE A 71 -3.78 -6.77 -4.34
N ALA A 72 -4.91 -6.49 -3.69
CA ALA A 72 -5.16 -6.82 -2.29
C ALA A 72 -5.89 -8.15 -2.10
N ASP A 73 -6.27 -8.80 -3.19
CA ASP A 73 -7.05 -10.03 -3.17
C ASP A 73 -6.14 -11.25 -2.98
N VAL A 74 -6.49 -12.08 -2.02
CA VAL A 74 -5.80 -13.36 -1.74
C VAL A 74 -6.00 -14.34 -2.89
N GLU A 75 -7.14 -14.29 -3.57
CA GLU A 75 -7.47 -15.13 -4.72
C GLU A 75 -6.48 -14.92 -5.86
N MET A 76 -6.10 -13.69 -6.15
CA MET A 76 -5.08 -13.37 -7.16
C MET A 76 -3.74 -14.02 -6.85
N THR A 77 -3.32 -14.01 -5.57
CA THR A 77 -2.09 -14.71 -5.15
C THR A 77 -2.20 -16.22 -5.43
N GLY A 78 -3.33 -16.84 -5.08
CA GLY A 78 -3.59 -18.24 -5.35
C GLY A 78 -3.55 -18.60 -6.86
N MET A 79 -4.14 -17.75 -7.69
CA MET A 79 -4.10 -17.91 -9.16
C MET A 79 -2.66 -17.87 -9.70
N TRP A 80 -1.82 -16.97 -9.19
CA TRP A 80 -0.43 -16.88 -9.63
C TRP A 80 0.41 -18.05 -9.14
N GLU A 81 0.23 -18.50 -7.90
CA GLU A 81 0.90 -19.70 -7.39
C GLU A 81 0.50 -20.96 -8.19
N THR A 82 -0.79 -21.11 -8.50
CA THR A 82 -1.29 -22.18 -9.38
C THR A 82 -0.65 -22.11 -10.77
N ALA A 83 -0.55 -20.92 -11.36
CA ALA A 83 0.08 -20.74 -12.67
C ALA A 83 1.58 -21.08 -12.64
N LEU A 84 2.29 -20.67 -11.59
CA LEU A 84 3.72 -21.00 -11.40
C LEU A 84 3.92 -22.52 -11.26
N ALA A 85 3.07 -23.22 -10.51
CA ALA A 85 3.12 -24.66 -10.39
C ALA A 85 2.87 -25.35 -11.75
N LYS A 86 1.95 -24.84 -12.58
CA LYS A 86 1.70 -25.33 -13.95
C LYS A 86 2.91 -25.11 -14.87
N ILE A 87 3.63 -24.01 -14.71
CA ILE A 87 4.88 -23.74 -15.46
C ILE A 87 5.96 -24.75 -15.04
N GLU A 88 6.12 -24.96 -13.74
CA GLU A 88 7.09 -25.93 -13.19
C GLU A 88 6.78 -27.36 -13.70
N ALA A 89 5.51 -27.72 -13.79
CA ALA A 89 5.07 -29.00 -14.35
C ALA A 89 5.15 -29.09 -15.90
N GLY A 90 5.56 -28.01 -16.58
CA GLY A 90 5.64 -27.97 -18.05
C GLY A 90 4.30 -27.92 -18.77
N SER A 91 3.21 -27.68 -18.05
CA SER A 91 1.83 -27.62 -18.59
C SER A 91 1.36 -26.23 -18.96
N MET A 92 2.14 -25.18 -18.68
CA MET A 92 1.87 -23.78 -19.02
C MET A 92 3.13 -23.10 -19.53
N ASP A 93 2.96 -22.23 -20.53
CA ASP A 93 4.04 -21.43 -21.10
C ASP A 93 4.41 -20.25 -20.19
N ALA A 94 5.71 -20.13 -19.84
CA ALA A 94 6.21 -19.10 -18.97
C ALA A 94 6.13 -17.69 -19.58
N ASP A 95 6.28 -17.57 -20.92
CA ASP A 95 6.22 -16.27 -21.59
C ASP A 95 4.78 -15.74 -21.64
N MET A 96 3.79 -16.62 -21.77
CA MET A 96 2.38 -16.24 -21.67
C MET A 96 2.05 -15.71 -20.29
N PHE A 97 2.53 -16.37 -19.24
CA PHE A 97 2.35 -15.91 -17.86
C PHE A 97 3.01 -14.56 -17.60
N ARG A 98 4.26 -14.40 -18.05
CA ARG A 98 5.00 -13.12 -17.92
C ARG A 98 4.28 -11.97 -18.60
N LYS A 99 3.81 -12.15 -19.84
CA LYS A 99 3.02 -11.13 -20.54
C LYS A 99 1.73 -10.77 -19.80
N GLY A 100 1.06 -11.74 -19.20
CA GLY A 100 -0.11 -11.49 -18.35
C GLY A 100 0.19 -10.60 -17.16
N ILE A 101 1.32 -10.84 -16.47
CA ILE A 101 1.78 -10.00 -15.36
C ILE A 101 2.13 -8.58 -15.83
N GLU A 102 2.84 -8.43 -16.96
CA GLU A 102 3.19 -7.12 -17.54
C GLU A 102 1.95 -6.28 -17.83
N VAL A 103 0.92 -6.88 -18.45
CA VAL A 103 -0.36 -6.20 -18.72
C VAL A 103 -1.05 -5.80 -17.42
N TYR A 104 -1.11 -6.70 -16.45
CA TYR A 104 -1.70 -6.40 -15.15
C TYR A 104 -0.96 -5.30 -14.40
N ALA A 105 0.38 -5.34 -14.40
CA ALA A 105 1.20 -4.31 -13.77
C ALA A 105 0.98 -2.92 -14.40
N ALA A 106 0.88 -2.83 -15.71
CA ALA A 106 0.55 -1.60 -16.40
C ALA A 106 -0.85 -1.08 -16.03
N GLN A 107 -1.84 -1.96 -16.00
CA GLN A 107 -3.22 -1.63 -15.65
C GLN A 107 -3.31 -1.10 -14.21
N ILE A 108 -2.81 -1.85 -13.22
CA ILE A 108 -2.90 -1.44 -11.80
C ILE A 108 -2.10 -0.17 -11.53
N THR A 109 -0.99 0.04 -12.24
CA THR A 109 -0.21 1.27 -12.14
C THR A 109 -1.03 2.47 -12.63
N ALA A 110 -1.68 2.37 -13.79
CA ALA A 110 -2.54 3.42 -14.32
C ALA A 110 -3.73 3.73 -13.37
N GLU A 111 -4.36 2.69 -12.82
CA GLU A 111 -5.43 2.85 -11.83
C GLU A 111 -4.94 3.57 -10.58
N LEU A 112 -3.80 3.18 -10.02
CA LEU A 112 -3.26 3.77 -8.78
C LEU A 112 -2.78 5.21 -9.01
N LEU A 113 -2.23 5.54 -10.18
CA LEU A 113 -1.83 6.90 -10.52
C LEU A 113 -3.04 7.84 -10.69
N SER A 114 -4.20 7.31 -11.07
CA SER A 114 -5.44 8.08 -11.18
C SER A 114 -6.09 8.39 -9.81
N VAL A 115 -5.68 7.70 -8.74
CA VAL A 115 -6.22 7.92 -7.40
C VAL A 115 -5.66 9.21 -6.83
N GLN A 116 -6.51 10.22 -6.68
CA GLN A 116 -6.17 11.41 -5.92
C GLN A 116 -6.21 11.08 -4.41
N LEU A 117 -5.03 10.94 -3.83
CA LEU A 117 -4.89 10.79 -2.39
C LEU A 117 -5.27 12.08 -1.68
N SER A 118 -6.49 12.16 -1.20
CA SER A 118 -6.83 13.05 -0.10
C SER A 118 -6.31 12.41 1.19
N ILE A 119 -5.00 12.45 1.39
CA ILE A 119 -4.45 12.10 2.71
C ILE A 119 -4.87 13.28 3.61
N ALA A 120 -5.95 13.09 4.34
CA ALA A 120 -6.34 13.98 5.42
C ALA A 120 -5.34 13.83 6.58
N ASN A 121 -4.11 14.24 6.34
CA ASN A 121 -3.12 14.44 7.38
C ASN A 121 -3.39 15.80 7.99
N GLY A 122 -4.10 15.80 9.12
CA GLY A 122 -4.28 17.01 9.91
C GLY A 122 -5.22 18.06 9.27
N GLU A 123 -5.54 19.05 10.04
CA GLU A 123 -6.37 20.21 9.67
C GLU A 123 -5.93 20.81 8.32
N THR A 124 -6.70 20.54 7.26
CA THR A 124 -6.44 21.18 5.96
C THR A 124 -6.82 22.64 6.04
N CYS A 125 -5.83 23.53 6.07
CA CYS A 125 -6.10 24.97 5.99
C CYS A 125 -6.15 25.44 4.55
N SER A 126 -6.93 26.48 4.28
CA SER A 126 -6.93 27.18 3.01
C SER A 126 -5.56 27.78 2.76
N CYS A 127 -5.12 27.83 1.52
CA CYS A 127 -3.85 28.45 1.17
C CYS A 127 -3.88 29.97 1.46
N PRO A 128 -3.01 30.51 2.32
CA PRO A 128 -3.01 31.93 2.66
C PRO A 128 -2.56 32.81 1.49
N LYS A 129 -1.98 32.23 0.43
CA LYS A 129 -1.51 32.99 -0.73
C LYS A 129 -2.56 33.14 -1.82
N CYS A 130 -3.29 32.09 -2.13
CA CYS A 130 -4.25 32.13 -3.25
C CYS A 130 -5.70 31.95 -2.84
N ASN A 131 -6.00 31.57 -1.62
CA ASN A 131 -7.32 31.28 -1.05
C ASN A 131 -8.17 30.23 -1.82
N ASN A 132 -7.70 29.77 -2.98
CA ASN A 132 -8.39 28.80 -3.84
C ASN A 132 -7.87 27.38 -3.70
N GLY A 133 -6.71 27.17 -3.06
CA GLY A 133 -6.10 25.88 -2.81
C GLY A 133 -6.07 25.55 -1.33
N ARG A 134 -5.69 24.31 -1.01
CA ARG A 134 -5.45 23.83 0.35
C ARG A 134 -3.97 23.55 0.54
N ILE A 135 -3.47 23.59 1.77
CA ILE A 135 -2.09 23.23 2.07
C ILE A 135 -1.98 21.71 2.17
N LEU A 136 -1.14 21.14 1.32
CA LEU A 136 -0.78 19.72 1.31
C LEU A 136 0.55 19.54 2.05
N PHE A 137 0.57 18.67 3.04
CA PHE A 137 1.74 18.41 3.88
C PHE A 137 2.53 17.21 3.35
N TYR A 138 3.83 17.41 3.11
CA TYR A 138 4.79 16.38 2.72
C TYR A 138 5.89 16.27 3.80
N PRO A 139 6.69 15.21 3.83
CA PRO A 139 7.71 15.01 4.85
C PRO A 139 8.73 16.16 4.99
N LYS A 140 9.07 16.84 3.90
CA LYS A 140 10.07 17.93 3.87
C LYS A 140 9.49 19.31 3.59
N VAL A 141 8.29 19.38 3.00
CA VAL A 141 7.67 20.64 2.57
C VAL A 141 6.17 20.61 2.74
N ALA A 142 5.54 21.77 2.86
CA ALA A 142 4.10 21.94 2.65
C ALA A 142 3.88 22.82 1.41
N LYS A 143 2.94 22.43 0.54
CA LYS A 143 2.66 23.10 -0.75
C LYS A 143 1.18 23.36 -0.92
N CYS A 144 0.85 24.37 -1.71
CA CYS A 144 -0.52 24.58 -2.15
C CYS A 144 -0.96 23.49 -3.15
N SER A 145 -2.21 23.04 -3.06
CA SER A 145 -2.83 22.11 -4.01
C SER A 145 -3.15 22.75 -5.36
N ASN A 146 -3.24 24.09 -5.42
CA ASN A 146 -3.45 24.81 -6.66
C ASN A 146 -2.14 24.87 -7.46
N VAL A 147 -2.15 24.35 -8.69
CA VAL A 147 -0.98 24.25 -9.59
C VAL A 147 -0.40 25.63 -9.91
N ASP A 148 -1.24 26.66 -10.02
CA ASP A 148 -0.84 28.03 -10.32
C ASP A 148 -0.26 28.79 -9.11
N CYS A 149 -0.33 28.16 -7.93
CA CYS A 149 0.13 28.78 -6.68
C CYS A 149 1.55 28.31 -6.31
N THR A 150 2.48 29.23 -6.26
CA THR A 150 3.89 28.95 -5.93
C THR A 150 4.18 28.82 -4.45
N LEU A 151 3.17 28.77 -3.55
CA LEU A 151 3.39 28.65 -2.12
C LEU A 151 4.05 27.31 -1.80
N THR A 152 5.26 27.37 -1.23
CA THR A 152 5.99 26.22 -0.70
C THR A 152 6.62 26.62 0.62
N ILE A 153 6.38 25.84 1.66
CA ILE A 153 6.91 26.05 3.01
C ILE A 153 7.81 24.86 3.32
N PHE A 154 9.11 25.12 3.56
CA PHE A 154 10.05 24.09 3.97
C PHE A 154 9.87 23.79 5.46
N ARG A 155 9.76 22.50 5.82
CA ARG A 155 9.53 22.07 7.21
C ARG A 155 10.76 22.23 8.10
N ASN A 156 11.97 22.19 7.56
CA ASN A 156 13.19 22.43 8.32
C ASN A 156 13.52 23.91 8.34
N LYS A 157 13.48 24.49 9.51
CA LYS A 157 13.94 25.87 9.78
C LYS A 157 14.78 25.90 11.04
N CYS A 158 16.00 26.45 10.95
CA CYS A 158 16.93 26.61 12.07
C CYS A 158 17.12 25.31 12.88
N ASP A 159 17.43 24.22 12.18
CA ASP A 159 17.62 22.86 12.72
C ASP A 159 16.42 22.25 13.47
N LYS A 160 15.24 22.85 13.32
CA LYS A 160 13.98 22.32 13.84
C LYS A 160 13.04 21.94 12.71
N GLN A 161 12.40 20.78 12.86
CA GLN A 161 11.35 20.34 11.95
C GLN A 161 10.00 20.83 12.46
N LEU A 162 9.31 21.65 11.63
CA LEU A 162 7.98 22.16 11.92
C LEU A 162 6.93 21.03 11.80
N SER A 163 6.07 20.92 12.80
CA SER A 163 4.88 20.08 12.74
C SER A 163 3.79 20.73 11.88
N ASP A 164 2.78 19.94 11.44
CA ASP A 164 1.65 20.45 10.65
C ASP A 164 0.92 21.59 11.38
N LYS A 165 0.72 21.46 12.70
CA LYS A 165 0.11 22.50 13.56
C LYS A 165 0.91 23.80 13.67
N GLN A 166 2.20 23.78 13.37
CA GLN A 166 3.06 24.96 13.38
C GLN A 166 3.16 25.65 12.02
N ILE A 167 2.64 25.01 10.98
CA ILE A 167 2.60 25.54 9.60
C ILE A 167 1.24 26.19 9.32
N VAL A 168 0.20 25.76 10.00
CA VAL A 168 -1.14 26.36 10.00
C VAL A 168 -1.22 27.51 10.97
#